data_7a8447644e23819f9764f17191774413
#
_entry.id   7a8447644e23819f9764f17191774413
#
_cell.length_a   1.000
_cell.length_b   1.000
_cell.length_c   1.000
_cell.angle_alpha   90.00
_cell.angle_beta   90.00
_cell.angle_gamma   90.00
#
_symmetry.space_group_name_H-M   'P 1'
#
loop_
_entity.id
_entity.type
_entity.pdbx_description
1 polymer ?
#
loop_
_entity_poly.entity_id
_entity_poly.type
_entity_poly.pdbx_seq_one_letter_code
_entity_poly.pdbx_strand_id
1 'polypeptide(L)'
;MELTSCLVGLRRIVKEPMTLSDGLHLPVGTIICFRIDGDDRELPVNPDTQKPFDGFRYYRKRHESRDPDTIRYDYATTDRNHLSFSHGRYACPGRYIASAEIKMALTKILLKYDLKFIEGTGRPKSLTAHDLRFNDPDGRILVRERAKEP
;
A
#
# COMPACT_ATOMS: atom_id res chain seq x y z
N MET A 1 -5.93 -3.30 -8.24
CA MET A 1 -6.50 -3.68 -6.93
C MET A 1 -5.85 -2.80 -5.90
N GLU A 2 -6.47 -1.65 -5.62
CA GLU A 2 -6.11 -0.88 -4.43
C GLU A 2 -6.61 -1.71 -3.26
N LEU A 3 -5.68 -2.26 -2.53
CA LEU A 3 -5.96 -2.70 -1.18
C LEU A 3 -6.44 -1.45 -0.44
N THR A 4 -7.51 -1.60 0.31
CA THR A 4 -8.09 -0.55 1.16
C THR A 4 -6.95 0.08 1.96
N SER A 5 -6.39 1.17 1.46
CA SER A 5 -5.31 1.84 2.17
C SER A 5 -5.94 2.72 3.23
N CYS A 6 -5.60 2.47 4.47
CA CYS A 6 -5.86 3.42 5.53
C CYS A 6 -5.09 4.71 5.20
N LEU A 7 -5.79 5.84 5.10
CA LEU A 7 -5.15 7.14 4.86
C LEU A 7 -4.16 7.50 5.97
N VAL A 8 -4.34 6.90 7.13
CA VAL A 8 -3.49 7.05 8.32
C VAL A 8 -3.03 5.68 8.81
N GLY A 9 -1.82 5.31 8.46
CA GLY A 9 -1.28 3.98 8.81
C GLY A 9 -0.60 3.89 10.16
N LEU A 10 -0.09 4.98 10.66
CA LEU A 10 0.65 5.01 11.90
C LEU A 10 0.08 6.08 12.82
N ARG A 11 -0.35 5.67 14.02
CA ARG A 11 -0.77 6.59 15.09
C ARG A 11 0.10 6.40 16.30
N ARG A 12 0.48 7.52 16.94
CA ARG A 12 1.22 7.53 18.21
C ARG A 12 0.64 8.57 19.14
N ILE A 13 0.73 8.31 20.43
CA ILE A 13 0.34 9.27 21.49
C ILE A 13 1.62 9.75 22.13
N VAL A 14 1.76 11.06 22.22
CA VAL A 14 2.86 11.72 22.92
C VAL A 14 2.74 11.43 24.40
N LYS A 15 3.75 10.79 24.98
CA LYS A 15 3.80 10.45 26.42
C LYS A 15 4.58 11.46 27.23
N GLU A 16 5.54 12.13 26.64
CA GLU A 16 6.32 13.20 27.22
C GLU A 16 6.31 14.39 26.26
N PRO A 17 6.22 15.64 26.73
CA PRO A 17 6.16 16.79 25.85
C PRO A 17 7.43 16.85 25.02
N MET A 18 7.31 17.16 23.74
CA MET A 18 8.44 17.23 22.83
C MET A 18 8.27 18.39 21.85
N THR A 19 9.40 18.92 21.39
CA THR A 19 9.42 19.93 20.34
C THR A 19 10.11 19.33 19.11
N LEU A 20 9.46 19.42 17.96
CA LEU A 20 10.01 18.97 16.70
C LEU A 20 11.08 19.94 16.18
N SER A 21 11.85 19.52 15.19
CA SER A 21 12.93 20.32 14.61
C SER A 21 12.47 21.61 13.91
N ASP A 22 11.20 21.68 13.53
CA ASP A 22 10.55 22.86 12.96
C ASP A 22 9.99 23.84 14.02
N GLY A 23 10.19 23.53 15.32
CA GLY A 23 9.72 24.33 16.44
C GLY A 23 8.32 23.99 16.92
N LEU A 24 7.59 23.05 16.28
CA LEU A 24 6.25 22.64 16.72
C LEU A 24 6.32 21.92 18.05
N HIS A 25 5.67 22.48 19.08
CA HIS A 25 5.57 21.87 20.40
C HIS A 25 4.37 20.91 20.48
N LEU A 26 4.63 19.69 20.92
CA LEU A 26 3.64 18.63 21.08
C LEU A 26 3.44 18.31 22.58
N PRO A 27 2.33 18.73 23.21
CA PRO A 27 2.03 18.41 24.59
C PRO A 27 1.69 16.92 24.77
N VAL A 28 1.76 16.45 26.01
CA VAL A 28 1.34 15.10 26.40
C VAL A 28 -0.12 14.86 25.98
N GLY A 29 -0.41 13.67 25.45
CA GLY A 29 -1.75 13.29 24.96
C GLY A 29 -2.02 13.65 23.50
N THR A 30 -1.14 14.41 22.84
CA THR A 30 -1.27 14.69 21.39
C THR A 30 -1.23 13.36 20.62
N ILE A 31 -2.17 13.20 19.69
CA ILE A 31 -2.18 12.07 18.76
C ILE A 31 -1.48 12.51 17.46
N ILE A 32 -0.38 11.84 17.16
CA ILE A 32 0.35 12.03 15.90
C ILE A 32 -0.12 10.98 14.91
N CYS A 33 -0.49 11.41 13.71
CA CYS A 33 -0.91 10.55 12.61
C CYS A 33 0.04 10.72 11.43
N PHE A 34 0.46 9.60 10.84
CA PHE A 34 1.27 9.59 9.63
C PHE A 34 0.42 9.13 8.45
N ARG A 35 0.35 9.94 7.41
CA ARG A 35 -0.31 9.56 6.16
C ARG A 35 0.53 8.51 5.44
N ILE A 36 -0.15 7.47 4.95
CA ILE A 36 0.48 6.44 4.12
C ILE A 36 0.32 6.77 2.64
N ASP A 37 -0.76 7.43 2.29
CA ASP A 37 -1.17 7.72 0.91
C ASP A 37 -0.61 9.04 0.35
N GLY A 38 0.24 9.72 1.10
CA GLY A 38 0.72 11.07 0.76
C GLY A 38 2.12 11.13 0.17
N ASP A 39 2.83 10.03 0.05
CA ASP A 39 4.15 10.05 -0.59
C ASP A 39 4.00 9.83 -2.11
N ASP A 40 3.99 10.93 -2.84
CA ASP A 40 3.88 10.99 -4.31
C ASP A 40 4.95 10.15 -5.03
N ARG A 41 5.93 9.64 -4.30
CA ARG A 41 7.05 8.89 -4.86
C ARG A 41 6.77 7.40 -5.04
N GLU A 42 5.78 6.84 -4.33
CA GLU A 42 5.58 5.38 -4.34
C GLU A 42 4.13 4.90 -4.51
N LEU A 43 3.14 5.78 -4.44
CA LEU A 43 1.76 5.36 -4.59
C LEU A 43 1.30 5.32 -6.06
N PRO A 44 0.46 4.34 -6.40
CA PRO A 44 -0.14 4.31 -7.72
C PRO A 44 -1.12 5.47 -7.84
N VAL A 45 -0.68 6.47 -8.59
CA VAL A 45 -1.54 7.51 -9.16
C VAL A 45 -2.30 8.35 -8.14
N ASN A 46 -1.67 9.40 -7.66
CA ASN A 46 -2.40 10.65 -7.52
C ASN A 46 -2.86 11.04 -8.95
N PRO A 47 -4.16 11.12 -9.24
CA PRO A 47 -4.64 11.55 -10.56
C PRO A 47 -4.08 12.91 -10.98
N ASP A 48 -3.64 13.74 -10.03
CA ASP A 48 -3.05 15.05 -10.27
C ASP A 48 -1.55 15.00 -10.62
N THR A 49 -0.83 13.94 -10.28
CA THR A 49 0.60 13.81 -10.57
C THR A 49 0.91 13.01 -11.85
N GLN A 50 -0.08 12.40 -12.48
CA GLN A 50 0.00 11.70 -13.77
C GLN A 50 1.16 10.69 -13.94
N LYS A 51 1.75 10.21 -12.86
CA LYS A 51 2.77 9.16 -12.96
C LYS A 51 2.09 7.82 -13.21
N PRO A 52 2.43 7.11 -14.28
CA PRO A 52 1.84 5.81 -14.56
C PRO A 52 2.21 4.82 -13.45
N PHE A 53 1.24 3.94 -13.12
CA PHE A 53 1.49 2.85 -12.19
C PHE A 53 2.59 1.93 -12.71
N ASP A 54 3.63 1.73 -11.91
CA ASP A 54 4.72 0.84 -12.21
C ASP A 54 4.70 -0.39 -11.28
N GLY A 55 4.12 -1.48 -11.78
CA GLY A 55 4.05 -2.75 -11.04
C GLY A 55 5.39 -3.43 -10.80
N PHE A 56 6.41 -3.07 -11.58
CA PHE A 56 7.75 -3.68 -11.48
C PHE A 56 8.77 -2.82 -10.74
N ARG A 57 8.37 -1.70 -10.13
CA ARG A 57 9.29 -0.77 -9.44
C ARG A 57 10.14 -1.46 -8.36
N TYR A 58 9.54 -2.31 -7.54
CA TYR A 58 10.26 -3.04 -6.49
C TYR A 58 11.08 -4.22 -7.04
N TYR A 59 10.62 -4.83 -8.13
CA TYR A 59 11.40 -5.82 -8.86
C TYR A 59 12.70 -5.20 -9.36
N ARG A 60 12.63 -4.05 -10.04
CA ARG A 60 13.82 -3.33 -10.51
C ARG A 60 14.72 -2.91 -9.36
N LYS A 61 14.18 -2.31 -8.31
CA LYS A 61 14.97 -1.95 -7.12
C LYS A 61 15.76 -3.13 -6.55
N ARG A 62 15.20 -4.34 -6.56
CA ARG A 62 15.88 -5.55 -6.11
C ARG A 62 17.01 -6.00 -7.02
N HIS A 63 16.81 -5.93 -8.33
CA HIS A 63 17.75 -6.49 -9.32
C HIS A 63 18.78 -5.47 -9.83
N GLU A 64 18.45 -4.20 -9.80
CA GLU A 64 19.30 -3.11 -10.28
C GLU A 64 20.07 -2.42 -9.14
N SER A 65 19.62 -2.59 -7.91
CA SER A 65 20.29 -2.05 -6.75
C SER A 65 21.61 -2.77 -6.50
N ARG A 66 22.68 -1.99 -6.30
CA ARG A 66 23.96 -2.50 -5.77
C ARG A 66 23.92 -2.76 -4.26
N ASP A 67 22.77 -2.54 -3.63
CA ASP A 67 22.56 -2.75 -2.21
C ASP A 67 22.51 -4.25 -1.91
N PRO A 68 23.38 -4.80 -1.06
CA PRO A 68 23.38 -6.21 -0.71
C PRO A 68 22.13 -6.63 0.05
N ASP A 69 21.42 -5.67 0.69
CA ASP A 69 20.20 -5.93 1.44
C ASP A 69 18.94 -5.78 0.55
N THR A 70 18.77 -6.74 -0.36
CA THR A 70 17.59 -6.76 -1.24
C THR A 70 16.28 -7.10 -0.51
N ILE A 71 16.35 -7.63 0.72
CA ILE A 71 15.20 -7.98 1.55
C ILE A 71 14.38 -6.73 1.92
N ARG A 72 15.02 -5.57 2.02
CA ARG A 72 14.35 -4.29 2.31
C ARG A 72 13.26 -3.91 1.30
N TYR A 73 13.28 -4.50 0.11
CA TYR A 73 12.26 -4.26 -0.92
C TYR A 73 11.16 -5.31 -0.95
N ASP A 74 11.10 -6.21 0.02
CA ASP A 74 9.99 -7.14 0.18
C ASP A 74 8.74 -6.45 0.72
N TYR A 75 7.57 -6.90 0.29
CA TYR A 75 6.29 -6.32 0.67
C TYR A 75 6.06 -6.26 2.19
N ALA A 76 6.56 -7.23 2.93
CA ALA A 76 6.44 -7.30 4.39
C ALA A 76 7.49 -6.45 5.14
N THR A 77 8.53 -5.97 4.46
CA THR A 77 9.57 -5.15 5.09
C THR A 77 9.04 -3.73 5.29
N THR A 78 9.30 -3.17 6.47
CA THR A 78 8.87 -1.84 6.83
C THR A 78 10.07 -0.93 7.02
N ASP A 79 10.03 0.26 6.44
CA ASP A 79 10.98 1.33 6.64
C ASP A 79 10.26 2.69 6.66
N ARG A 80 11.02 3.79 6.71
CA ARG A 80 10.45 5.15 6.71
C ARG A 80 9.65 5.50 5.44
N ASN A 81 9.85 4.77 4.35
CA ASN A 81 9.16 4.97 3.07
C ASN A 81 8.06 3.93 2.84
N HIS A 82 7.99 2.89 3.68
CA HIS A 82 7.01 1.82 3.58
C HIS A 82 6.37 1.56 4.94
N LEU A 83 5.30 2.28 5.24
CA LEU A 83 4.60 2.27 6.52
C LEU A 83 3.28 1.49 6.51
N SER A 84 2.97 0.75 5.44
CA SER A 84 1.70 0.03 5.28
C SER A 84 1.42 -0.97 6.41
N PHE A 85 2.46 -1.52 7.01
CA PHE A 85 2.39 -2.39 8.18
C PHE A 85 2.91 -1.72 9.46
N SER A 86 2.87 -0.39 9.54
CA SER A 86 3.53 0.36 10.61
C SER A 86 5.05 0.14 10.60
N HIS A 87 5.79 0.64 11.59
CA HIS A 87 7.23 0.51 11.66
C HIS A 87 7.73 0.47 13.10
N GLY A 88 8.92 -0.12 13.29
CA GLY A 88 9.57 -0.24 14.59
C GLY A 88 8.87 -1.25 15.50
N ARG A 89 8.89 -0.99 16.82
CA ARG A 89 8.35 -1.89 17.86
C ARG A 89 6.87 -2.29 17.64
N TYR A 90 6.11 -1.45 16.97
CA TYR A 90 4.67 -1.66 16.73
C TYR A 90 4.36 -2.04 15.29
N ALA A 91 5.35 -2.52 14.54
CA ALA A 91 5.09 -3.10 13.22
C ALA A 91 4.16 -4.31 13.36
N CYS A 92 3.26 -4.47 12.40
CA CYS A 92 2.30 -5.58 12.37
C CYS A 92 3.03 -6.94 12.46
N PRO A 93 2.80 -7.76 13.47
CA PRO A 93 3.46 -9.06 13.59
C PRO A 93 3.02 -10.05 12.50
N GLY A 94 1.79 -9.93 12.02
CA GLY A 94 1.22 -10.79 10.97
C GLY A 94 1.59 -10.40 9.53
N ARG A 95 2.41 -9.38 9.32
CA ARG A 95 2.72 -8.86 7.97
C ARG A 95 3.35 -9.89 7.02
N TYR A 96 4.12 -10.83 7.54
CA TYR A 96 4.73 -11.89 6.72
C TYR A 96 3.68 -12.90 6.25
N ILE A 97 2.76 -13.29 7.13
CA ILE A 97 1.64 -14.19 6.78
C ILE A 97 0.74 -13.50 5.76
N ALA A 98 0.31 -12.26 6.03
CA ALA A 98 -0.49 -11.47 5.10
C ALA A 98 0.19 -11.32 3.73
N SER A 99 1.51 -11.07 3.72
CA SER A 99 2.29 -11.00 2.47
C SER A 99 2.26 -12.33 1.70
N ALA A 100 2.41 -13.46 2.38
CA ALA A 100 2.37 -14.78 1.76
C ALA A 100 0.98 -15.09 1.18
N GLU A 101 -0.08 -14.83 1.94
CA GLU A 101 -1.47 -15.04 1.50
C GLU A 101 -1.81 -14.20 0.27
N ILE A 102 -1.47 -12.90 0.29
CA ILE A 102 -1.70 -12.00 -0.83
C ILE A 102 -0.94 -12.48 -2.07
N LYS A 103 0.33 -12.85 -1.93
CA LYS A 103 1.15 -13.37 -3.04
C LYS A 103 0.56 -14.65 -3.63
N MET A 104 0.13 -15.60 -2.80
CA MET A 104 -0.52 -16.84 -3.26
C MET A 104 -1.83 -16.55 -3.99
N ALA A 105 -2.69 -15.70 -3.42
CA ALA A 105 -3.96 -15.35 -4.04
C ALA A 105 -3.75 -14.65 -5.39
N LEU A 106 -2.87 -13.64 -5.45
CA LEU A 106 -2.57 -12.92 -6.68
C LEU A 106 -1.94 -13.83 -7.73
N THR A 107 -1.00 -14.69 -7.36
CA THR A 107 -0.40 -15.66 -8.28
C THR A 107 -1.48 -16.56 -8.90
N LYS A 108 -2.38 -17.10 -8.08
CA LYS A 108 -3.47 -17.94 -8.56
C LYS A 108 -4.42 -17.19 -9.50
N ILE A 109 -4.76 -15.94 -9.16
CA ILE A 109 -5.61 -15.10 -9.99
C ILE A 109 -4.92 -14.80 -11.32
N LEU A 110 -3.70 -14.33 -11.29
CA LEU A 110 -2.95 -13.91 -12.50
C LEU A 110 -2.61 -15.07 -13.44
N LEU A 111 -2.41 -16.28 -12.90
CA LEU A 111 -2.12 -17.44 -13.72
C LEU A 111 -3.39 -18.07 -14.33
N LYS A 112 -4.54 -17.99 -13.63
CA LYS A 112 -5.75 -18.70 -14.05
C LYS A 112 -6.75 -17.81 -14.77
N TYR A 113 -6.75 -16.51 -14.54
CA TYR A 113 -7.82 -15.64 -14.98
C TYR A 113 -7.30 -14.41 -15.75
N ASP A 114 -8.07 -14.02 -16.77
CA ASP A 114 -8.00 -12.72 -17.39
C ASP A 114 -8.99 -11.79 -16.71
N LEU A 115 -8.55 -10.58 -16.40
CA LEU A 115 -9.36 -9.57 -15.72
C LEU A 115 -9.56 -8.36 -16.64
N LYS A 116 -10.78 -7.85 -16.73
CA LYS A 116 -11.12 -6.68 -17.54
C LYS A 116 -12.14 -5.81 -16.80
N PHE A 117 -12.02 -4.50 -16.90
CA PHE A 117 -13.11 -3.62 -16.50
C PHE A 117 -14.27 -3.74 -17.48
N ILE A 118 -15.49 -3.51 -16.99
CA ILE A 118 -16.67 -3.42 -17.85
C ILE A 118 -16.46 -2.24 -18.80
N GLU A 119 -16.75 -2.45 -20.07
CA GLU A 119 -16.54 -1.43 -21.11
C GLU A 119 -17.35 -0.16 -20.79
N GLY A 120 -16.71 0.99 -20.91
CA GLY A 120 -17.33 2.29 -20.58
C GLY A 120 -17.38 2.66 -19.10
N THR A 121 -17.06 1.74 -18.16
CA THR A 121 -17.14 2.05 -16.72
C THR A 121 -15.81 2.51 -16.12
N GLY A 122 -14.69 2.10 -16.69
CA GLY A 122 -13.37 2.37 -16.14
C GLY A 122 -13.14 1.74 -14.75
N ARG A 123 -12.21 2.32 -14.01
CA ARG A 123 -11.91 1.87 -12.65
C ARG A 123 -12.97 2.34 -11.66
N PRO A 124 -13.55 1.46 -10.81
CA PRO A 124 -14.45 1.88 -9.74
C PRO A 124 -13.80 2.90 -8.80
N LYS A 125 -14.55 3.87 -8.34
CA LYS A 125 -14.08 4.91 -7.43
C LYS A 125 -13.93 4.33 -6.02
N SER A 126 -12.86 4.72 -5.31
CA SER A 126 -12.75 4.41 -3.89
C SER A 126 -13.64 5.34 -3.08
N LEU A 127 -14.31 4.80 -2.07
CA LEU A 127 -15.08 5.54 -1.08
C LEU A 127 -14.18 5.87 0.10
N THR A 128 -14.23 7.09 0.60
CA THR A 128 -13.45 7.53 1.76
C THR A 128 -14.39 7.93 2.88
N ALA A 129 -14.21 7.34 4.05
CA ALA A 129 -14.89 7.71 5.27
C ALA A 129 -13.86 7.95 6.38
N HIS A 130 -13.74 9.19 6.83
CA HIS A 130 -12.72 9.65 7.77
C HIS A 130 -11.29 9.34 7.24
N ASP A 131 -10.59 8.45 7.91
CA ASP A 131 -9.23 8.02 7.60
C ASP A 131 -9.17 6.62 6.95
N LEU A 132 -10.33 6.08 6.59
CA LEU A 132 -10.45 4.79 5.92
C LEU A 132 -10.88 4.98 4.47
N ARG A 133 -10.27 4.18 3.60
CA ARG A 133 -10.66 4.08 2.18
C ARG A 133 -11.22 2.69 1.93
N PHE A 134 -12.40 2.64 1.34
CA PHE A 134 -13.11 1.42 1.00
C PHE A 134 -13.20 1.29 -0.52
N ASN A 135 -13.19 0.08 -1.00
CA ASN A 135 -13.55 -0.17 -2.39
C ASN A 135 -15.04 0.10 -2.59
N ASP A 136 -15.40 0.51 -3.80
CA ASP A 136 -16.80 0.63 -4.19
C ASP A 136 -17.47 -0.75 -4.09
N PRO A 137 -18.52 -0.91 -3.25
CA PRO A 137 -19.21 -2.19 -3.09
C PRO A 137 -19.95 -2.62 -4.37
N ASP A 138 -20.30 -1.65 -5.24
CA ASP A 138 -20.94 -1.90 -6.53
C ASP A 138 -19.92 -2.07 -7.67
N GLY A 139 -18.64 -1.89 -7.37
CA GLY A 139 -17.55 -2.05 -8.32
C GLY A 139 -17.46 -3.47 -8.86
N ARG A 140 -17.51 -3.63 -10.20
CA ARG A 140 -17.52 -4.92 -10.87
C ARG A 140 -16.38 -5.04 -11.85
N ILE A 141 -15.86 -6.26 -11.99
CA ILE A 141 -14.87 -6.63 -13.00
C ILE A 141 -15.35 -7.87 -13.74
N LEU A 142 -14.97 -7.97 -14.99
CA LEU A 142 -15.17 -9.20 -15.78
C LEU A 142 -13.99 -10.13 -15.51
N VAL A 143 -14.31 -11.39 -15.28
CA VAL A 143 -13.32 -12.45 -15.01
C VAL A 143 -13.56 -13.58 -16.01
N ARG A 144 -12.50 -14.00 -16.70
CA ARG A 144 -12.51 -15.13 -17.61
C ARG A 144 -11.43 -16.12 -17.21
N GLU A 145 -11.77 -17.40 -17.05
CA GLU A 145 -10.77 -18.44 -16.86
C GLU A 145 -9.98 -18.64 -18.15
N ARG A 146 -8.66 -18.70 -18.04
CA ARG A 146 -7.79 -18.99 -19.19
C ARG A 146 -7.92 -20.44 -19.58
N ALA A 147 -7.98 -20.71 -20.87
CA ALA A 147 -7.87 -22.07 -21.38
C ALA A 147 -6.55 -22.68 -20.88
N LYS A 148 -6.57 -23.93 -20.45
CA LYS A 148 -5.33 -24.66 -20.15
C LYS A 148 -4.58 -24.79 -21.47
N GLU A 149 -3.36 -24.30 -21.51
CA GLU A 149 -2.47 -24.67 -22.61
C GLU A 149 -2.25 -26.18 -22.57
N PRO A 150 -2.30 -26.83 -23.72
CA PRO A 150 -2.15 -28.29 -23.82
C PRO A 150 -0.75 -28.74 -23.39
#